data_57ff5018665de3ba41d380bc8fa81066
#
_entry.id   57ff5018665de3ba41d380bc8fa81066
#
_cell.length_a   1.000
_cell.length_b   1.000
_cell.length_c   1.000
_cell.angle_alpha   90.00
_cell.angle_beta   90.00
_cell.angle_gamma   90.00
#
_symmetry.space_group_name_H-M   'P 1'
#
loop_
_entity.id
_entity.type
_entity.pdbx_description
1 polymer ?
#
loop_
_entity_poly.entity_id
_entity_poly.type
_entity_poly.pdbx_seq_one_letter_code
_entity_poly.pdbx_strand_id
1 'polypeptide(L)'
;MPAKGTAEWKGGLQTGTGTFTAGDSIGGGFTFKSRFEDGPGSNPEQLIAAAHAACFSMALSAALERAGTPVESVQTDATVTLRLVDGAPVITNIALVTQGRVPGIDEATFVKEAEGAKANCPVSKALAGVPEITLEASLL
;
A
#
# COMPACT_ATOMS: atom_id res chain seq x y z
N MET A 1 9.83 -9.12 15.78
CA MET A 1 8.61 -9.93 15.53
C MET A 1 8.55 -10.28 14.05
N PRO A 2 8.85 -11.53 13.70
CA PRO A 2 8.80 -11.94 12.31
C PRO A 2 7.35 -12.06 11.83
N ALA A 3 7.06 -11.49 10.67
CA ALA A 3 5.82 -11.69 9.95
C ALA A 3 6.06 -12.70 8.83
N LYS A 4 5.13 -13.61 8.61
CA LYS A 4 5.29 -14.71 7.66
C LYS A 4 4.27 -14.65 6.55
N GLY A 5 4.70 -15.02 5.36
CA GLY A 5 3.83 -15.26 4.21
C GLY A 5 4.33 -16.45 3.43
N THR A 6 3.43 -17.11 2.72
CA THR A 6 3.76 -18.25 1.84
C THR A 6 3.04 -18.09 0.51
N ALA A 7 3.62 -18.67 -0.53
CA ALA A 7 2.95 -18.78 -1.82
C ALA A 7 3.42 -20.05 -2.54
N GLU A 8 2.52 -20.62 -3.33
CA GLU A 8 2.83 -21.73 -4.23
C GLU A 8 2.30 -21.41 -5.62
N TRP A 9 3.09 -21.67 -6.63
CA TRP A 9 2.68 -21.57 -8.03
C TRP A 9 2.80 -22.93 -8.70
N LYS A 10 1.77 -23.31 -9.45
CA LYS A 10 1.74 -24.58 -10.18
C LYS A 10 1.50 -24.32 -11.66
N GLY A 11 2.40 -24.86 -12.49
CA GLY A 11 2.29 -24.78 -13.94
C GLY A 11 3.06 -23.61 -14.56
N GLY A 12 2.88 -23.39 -15.85
CA GLY A 12 3.50 -22.32 -16.59
C GLY A 12 2.94 -20.94 -16.21
N LEU A 13 3.62 -19.89 -16.63
CA LEU A 13 3.22 -18.53 -16.25
C LEU A 13 1.79 -18.18 -16.70
N GLN A 14 1.44 -18.46 -17.96
CA GLN A 14 0.16 -18.04 -18.51
C GLN A 14 -1.00 -18.97 -18.16
N THR A 15 -0.72 -20.24 -17.92
CA THR A 15 -1.75 -21.28 -17.72
C THR A 15 -1.83 -21.79 -16.29
N GLY A 16 -0.84 -21.46 -15.46
CA GLY A 16 -0.76 -21.92 -14.09
C GLY A 16 -1.68 -21.18 -13.14
N THR A 17 -1.64 -21.61 -11.89
CA THR A 17 -2.40 -21.01 -10.80
C THR A 17 -1.53 -20.92 -9.55
N GLY A 18 -1.77 -19.89 -8.74
CA GLY A 18 -1.08 -19.72 -7.47
C GLY A 18 -2.03 -19.50 -6.31
N THR A 19 -1.53 -19.78 -5.13
CA THR A 19 -2.19 -19.46 -3.86
C THR A 19 -1.18 -18.79 -2.94
N PHE A 20 -1.67 -17.96 -2.04
CA PHE A 20 -0.82 -17.32 -1.04
C PHE A 20 -1.53 -17.27 0.31
N THR A 21 -0.73 -17.16 1.37
CA THR A 21 -1.22 -16.77 2.70
C THR A 21 -0.31 -15.69 3.27
N ALA A 22 -0.89 -14.80 4.06
CA ALA A 22 -0.16 -13.80 4.83
C ALA A 22 -0.62 -13.89 6.29
N GLY A 23 0.26 -14.35 7.18
CA GLY A 23 -0.14 -14.72 8.54
C GLY A 23 -1.21 -15.81 8.53
N ASP A 24 -2.11 -15.75 9.52
CA ASP A 24 -3.16 -16.75 9.71
C ASP A 24 -4.53 -16.33 9.17
N SER A 25 -4.69 -15.09 8.74
CA SER A 25 -6.01 -14.51 8.43
C SER A 25 -6.19 -14.01 7.01
N ILE A 26 -5.14 -13.96 6.22
CA ILE A 26 -5.20 -13.47 4.83
C ILE A 26 -4.74 -14.56 3.88
N GLY A 27 -5.54 -14.82 2.85
CA GLY A 27 -5.16 -15.78 1.81
C GLY A 27 -6.04 -15.65 0.59
N GLY A 28 -5.56 -16.20 -0.52
CA GLY A 28 -6.30 -16.15 -1.77
C GLY A 28 -5.56 -16.80 -2.93
N GLY A 29 -6.18 -16.73 -4.11
CA GLY A 29 -5.63 -17.21 -5.35
C GLY A 29 -5.15 -16.08 -6.26
N PHE A 30 -4.21 -16.40 -7.13
CA PHE A 30 -3.74 -15.48 -8.15
C PHE A 30 -3.37 -16.22 -9.43
N THR A 31 -3.48 -15.53 -10.55
CA THR A 31 -3.20 -16.07 -11.89
C THR A 31 -2.50 -15.03 -12.73
N PHE A 32 -2.04 -15.40 -13.91
CA PHE A 32 -1.56 -14.45 -14.91
C PHE A 32 -2.63 -13.36 -15.19
N LYS A 33 -3.88 -13.78 -15.36
CA LYS A 33 -4.99 -12.86 -15.67
C LYS A 33 -5.28 -11.90 -14.52
N SER A 34 -5.23 -12.36 -13.27
CA SER A 34 -5.48 -11.48 -12.13
C SER A 34 -4.38 -10.46 -11.90
N ARG A 35 -3.17 -10.72 -12.41
CA ARG A 35 -2.03 -9.80 -12.28
C ARG A 35 -1.85 -8.86 -13.46
N PHE A 36 -1.94 -9.37 -14.68
CA PHE A 36 -1.60 -8.65 -15.91
C PHE A 36 -2.82 -8.27 -16.76
N GLU A 37 -4.00 -8.78 -16.42
CA GLU A 37 -5.27 -8.52 -17.07
C GLU A 37 -6.34 -8.27 -16.01
N ASP A 38 -7.61 -8.19 -16.40
CA ASP A 38 -8.74 -7.97 -15.48
C ASP A 38 -9.40 -9.29 -15.03
N GLY A 39 -8.60 -10.30 -14.72
CA GLY A 39 -9.10 -11.58 -14.24
C GLY A 39 -9.47 -11.56 -12.76
N PRO A 40 -10.33 -12.50 -12.31
CA PRO A 40 -10.67 -12.61 -10.89
C PRO A 40 -9.48 -13.11 -10.06
N GLY A 41 -9.46 -12.73 -8.79
CA GLY A 41 -8.42 -13.12 -7.84
C GLY A 41 -7.58 -11.94 -7.39
N SER A 42 -6.58 -12.26 -6.59
CA SER A 42 -5.65 -11.28 -6.04
C SER A 42 -4.38 -11.16 -6.90
N ASN A 43 -3.50 -10.28 -6.53
CA ASN A 43 -2.17 -10.18 -7.12
C ASN A 43 -1.19 -9.53 -6.12
N PRO A 44 0.12 -9.66 -6.36
CA PRO A 44 1.13 -9.11 -5.46
C PRO A 44 1.01 -7.60 -5.26
N GLU A 45 0.62 -6.86 -6.29
CA GLU A 45 0.51 -5.41 -6.24
C GLU A 45 -0.61 -4.95 -5.31
N GLN A 46 -1.74 -5.69 -5.26
CA GLN A 46 -2.81 -5.45 -4.29
C GLN A 46 -2.34 -5.68 -2.85
N LEU A 47 -1.52 -6.70 -2.62
CA LEU A 47 -0.96 -6.98 -1.29
C LEU A 47 -0.01 -5.87 -0.85
N ILE A 48 0.84 -5.38 -1.76
CA ILE A 48 1.71 -4.23 -1.51
C ILE A 48 0.88 -2.98 -1.19
N ALA A 49 -0.16 -2.73 -1.97
CA ALA A 49 -1.05 -1.58 -1.77
C ALA A 49 -1.70 -1.62 -0.38
N ALA A 50 -2.27 -2.75 0.01
CA ALA A 50 -2.89 -2.92 1.32
C ALA A 50 -1.88 -2.74 2.47
N ALA A 51 -0.69 -3.32 2.34
CA ALA A 51 0.38 -3.17 3.32
C ALA A 51 0.82 -1.71 3.45
N HIS A 52 0.99 -1.01 2.32
CA HIS A 52 1.41 0.39 2.32
C HIS A 52 0.34 1.30 2.92
N ALA A 53 -0.92 1.13 2.53
CA ALA A 53 -2.02 1.90 3.09
C ALA A 53 -2.14 1.72 4.61
N ALA A 54 -2.02 0.48 5.10
CA ALA A 54 -2.09 0.17 6.53
C ALA A 54 -0.93 0.82 7.31
N CYS A 55 0.29 0.63 6.83
CA CYS A 55 1.48 1.18 7.49
C CYS A 55 1.48 2.72 7.50
N PHE A 56 1.15 3.33 6.37
CA PHE A 56 1.03 4.78 6.24
C PHE A 56 0.00 5.34 7.22
N SER A 57 -1.19 4.75 7.28
CA SER A 57 -2.26 5.21 8.18
C SER A 57 -1.85 5.16 9.65
N MET A 58 -1.17 4.10 10.07
CA MET A 58 -0.64 3.98 11.41
C MET A 58 0.46 5.02 11.70
N ALA A 59 1.35 5.24 10.76
CA ALA A 59 2.43 6.22 10.88
C ALA A 59 1.87 7.64 11.01
N LEU A 60 0.86 7.99 10.20
CA LEU A 60 0.19 9.28 10.27
C LEU A 60 -0.55 9.46 11.59
N SER A 61 -1.29 8.44 12.03
CA SER A 61 -1.98 8.48 13.33
C SER A 61 -0.99 8.72 14.47
N ALA A 62 0.14 8.00 14.47
CA ALA A 62 1.16 8.17 15.50
C ALA A 62 1.81 9.56 15.46
N ALA A 63 2.04 10.13 14.28
CA ALA A 63 2.60 11.47 14.14
C ALA A 63 1.67 12.54 14.70
N LEU A 64 0.38 12.46 14.36
CA LEU A 64 -0.64 13.39 14.84
C LEU A 64 -0.89 13.27 16.34
N GLU A 65 -0.85 12.07 16.89
CA GLU A 65 -0.94 11.84 18.33
C GLU A 65 0.24 12.51 19.06
N ARG A 66 1.46 12.31 18.57
CA ARG A 66 2.66 12.96 19.16
C ARG A 66 2.60 14.48 19.07
N ALA A 67 1.96 15.01 18.05
CA ALA A 67 1.74 16.45 17.89
C ALA A 67 0.62 17.01 18.78
N GLY A 68 -0.08 16.17 19.52
CA GLY A 68 -1.16 16.58 20.42
C GLY A 68 -2.53 16.69 19.73
N THR A 69 -2.66 16.18 18.51
CA THR A 69 -3.90 16.21 17.72
C THR A 69 -4.27 14.81 17.25
N PRO A 70 -4.70 13.93 18.15
CA PRO A 70 -5.04 12.57 17.79
C PRO A 70 -6.17 12.49 16.77
N VAL A 71 -6.08 11.50 15.88
CA VAL A 71 -7.10 11.29 14.86
C VAL A 71 -8.35 10.62 15.42
N GLU A 72 -9.51 10.94 14.87
CA GLU A 72 -10.69 10.10 15.00
C GLU A 72 -10.62 8.95 14.00
N SER A 73 -10.24 9.25 12.77
CA SER A 73 -10.06 8.25 11.72
C SER A 73 -9.11 8.74 10.64
N VAL A 74 -8.43 7.79 10.01
CA VAL A 74 -7.66 8.00 8.79
C VAL A 74 -8.02 6.88 7.83
N GLN A 75 -8.42 7.25 6.63
CA GLN A 75 -8.62 6.31 5.54
C GLN A 75 -7.59 6.58 4.46
N THR A 76 -6.89 5.54 4.01
CA THR A 76 -5.87 5.64 2.98
C THR A 76 -6.13 4.61 1.89
N ASP A 77 -6.17 5.07 0.67
CA ASP A 77 -6.17 4.24 -0.52
C ASP A 77 -4.76 4.27 -1.13
N ALA A 78 -4.26 3.12 -1.51
CA ALA A 78 -2.99 3.00 -2.23
C ALA A 78 -3.24 2.32 -3.57
N THR A 79 -2.69 2.90 -4.62
CA THR A 79 -2.71 2.31 -5.96
C THR A 79 -1.29 2.02 -6.40
N VAL A 80 -0.98 0.75 -6.61
CA VAL A 80 0.31 0.28 -7.10
C VAL A 80 0.17 -0.03 -8.59
N THR A 81 1.00 0.61 -9.41
CA THR A 81 0.95 0.43 -10.86
C THR A 81 2.11 -0.43 -11.34
N LEU A 82 1.77 -1.51 -12.05
CA LEU A 82 2.70 -2.38 -12.74
C LEU A 82 2.64 -2.07 -14.23
N ARG A 83 3.80 -1.82 -14.84
CA ARG A 83 3.92 -1.58 -16.29
C ARG A 83 5.05 -2.39 -16.89
N LEU A 84 4.96 -2.64 -18.17
CA LEU A 84 6.10 -3.15 -18.93
C LEU A 84 7.01 -1.98 -19.30
N VAL A 85 8.26 -2.06 -18.87
CA VAL A 85 9.32 -1.09 -19.19
C VAL A 85 10.43 -1.86 -19.87
N ASP A 86 10.69 -1.54 -21.14
CA ASP A 86 11.67 -2.25 -21.98
C ASP A 86 11.45 -3.77 -21.97
N GLY A 87 10.16 -4.19 -21.99
CA GLY A 87 9.76 -5.60 -22.04
C GLY A 87 9.75 -6.32 -20.68
N ALA A 88 10.11 -5.65 -19.58
CA ALA A 88 10.12 -6.22 -18.24
C ALA A 88 9.01 -5.60 -17.36
N PRO A 89 8.32 -6.38 -16.53
CA PRO A 89 7.35 -5.84 -15.59
C PRO A 89 8.04 -5.07 -14.47
N VAL A 90 7.60 -3.83 -14.26
CA VAL A 90 8.14 -2.92 -13.24
C VAL A 90 7.01 -2.25 -12.49
N ILE A 91 7.12 -2.20 -11.16
CA ILE A 91 6.27 -1.34 -10.34
C ILE A 91 6.80 0.08 -10.50
N THR A 92 6.07 0.91 -11.25
CA THR A 92 6.53 2.24 -11.64
C THR A 92 6.14 3.33 -10.67
N ASN A 93 5.00 3.19 -10.01
CA ASN A 93 4.55 4.18 -9.04
C ASN A 93 3.56 3.61 -8.04
N ILE A 94 3.49 4.28 -6.90
CA ILE A 94 2.48 4.07 -5.87
C ILE A 94 1.83 5.42 -5.59
N ALA A 95 0.51 5.49 -5.72
CA ALA A 95 -0.26 6.69 -5.38
C ALA A 95 -1.00 6.45 -4.05
N LEU A 96 -0.73 7.29 -3.07
CA LEU A 96 -1.43 7.30 -1.78
C LEU A 96 -2.43 8.45 -1.77
N VAL A 97 -3.68 8.16 -1.41
CA VAL A 97 -4.72 9.16 -1.18
C VAL A 97 -5.25 8.95 0.23
N THR A 98 -5.11 9.94 1.09
CA THR A 98 -5.52 9.83 2.48
C THR A 98 -6.49 10.94 2.87
N GLN A 99 -7.49 10.58 3.66
CA GLN A 99 -8.44 11.51 4.24
C GLN A 99 -8.51 11.26 5.74
N GLY A 100 -8.40 12.34 6.52
CA GLY A 100 -8.41 12.28 7.98
C GLY A 100 -9.53 13.05 8.60
N ARG A 101 -10.08 12.52 9.68
CA ARG A 101 -10.95 13.24 10.60
C ARG A 101 -10.12 13.51 11.85
N VAL A 102 -9.65 14.77 11.96
CA VAL A 102 -8.69 15.17 13.00
C VAL A 102 -9.16 16.50 13.59
N PRO A 103 -9.84 16.47 14.74
CA PRO A 103 -10.30 17.71 15.37
C PRO A 103 -9.14 18.63 15.73
N GLY A 104 -9.33 19.92 15.50
CA GLY A 104 -8.46 20.95 16.02
C GLY A 104 -7.21 21.29 15.18
N ILE A 105 -7.09 20.77 13.96
CA ILE A 105 -6.01 21.16 13.07
C ILE A 105 -6.52 21.68 11.73
N ASP A 106 -5.68 22.45 11.05
CA ASP A 106 -5.94 22.91 9.70
C ASP A 106 -5.40 21.90 8.67
N GLU A 107 -5.82 22.08 7.43
CA GLU A 107 -5.41 21.18 6.34
C GLU A 107 -3.91 21.23 6.06
N ALA A 108 -3.29 22.41 6.14
CA ALA A 108 -1.86 22.57 5.93
C ALA A 108 -1.03 21.74 6.92
N THR A 109 -1.43 21.74 8.19
CA THR A 109 -0.80 20.92 9.23
C THR A 109 -0.99 19.43 8.96
N PHE A 110 -2.21 19.04 8.58
CA PHE A 110 -2.49 17.65 8.24
C PHE A 110 -1.64 17.17 7.05
N VAL A 111 -1.55 17.97 5.99
CA VAL A 111 -0.72 17.64 4.80
C VAL A 111 0.75 17.50 5.18
N LYS A 112 1.26 18.38 6.03
CA LYS A 112 2.65 18.31 6.50
C LYS A 112 2.94 17.01 7.25
N GLU A 113 2.05 16.63 8.17
CA GLU A 113 2.20 15.38 8.93
C GLU A 113 2.08 14.15 8.00
N ALA A 114 1.17 14.22 7.02
CA ALA A 114 1.02 13.16 6.02
C ALA A 114 2.26 13.00 5.15
N GLU A 115 2.90 14.08 4.73
CA GLU A 115 4.16 14.02 3.98
C GLU A 115 5.27 13.39 4.83
N GLY A 116 5.34 13.72 6.11
CA GLY A 116 6.27 13.08 7.05
C GLY A 116 6.01 11.58 7.19
N ALA A 117 4.76 11.18 7.29
CA ALA A 117 4.38 9.77 7.37
C ALA A 117 4.75 9.02 6.09
N LYS A 118 4.56 9.63 4.92
CA LYS A 118 4.96 9.05 3.64
C LYS A 118 6.47 8.77 3.61
N ALA A 119 7.27 9.71 4.08
CA ALA A 119 8.73 9.58 4.10
C ALA A 119 9.23 8.54 5.11
N ASN A 120 8.55 8.41 6.25
CA ASN A 120 9.07 7.67 7.41
C ASN A 120 8.39 6.33 7.67
N CYS A 121 7.25 6.06 7.09
CA CYS A 121 6.57 4.76 7.22
C CYS A 121 7.53 3.63 6.79
N PRO A 122 7.70 2.57 7.61
CA PRO A 122 8.63 1.48 7.28
C PRO A 122 8.38 0.83 5.93
N VAL A 123 7.13 0.71 5.49
CA VAL A 123 6.81 0.15 4.18
C VAL A 123 7.24 1.11 3.06
N SER A 124 7.04 2.42 3.20
CA SER A 124 7.57 3.39 2.24
C SER A 124 9.09 3.27 2.09
N LYS A 125 9.79 3.11 3.22
CA LYS A 125 11.25 2.92 3.20
C LYS A 125 11.64 1.61 2.52
N ALA A 126 10.93 0.53 2.79
CA ALA A 126 11.16 -0.76 2.13
C ALA A 126 10.90 -0.68 0.62
N LEU A 127 9.96 0.16 0.19
CA LEU A 127 9.60 0.35 -1.21
C LEU A 127 10.34 1.53 -1.88
N ALA A 128 11.43 1.99 -1.31
CA ALA A 128 12.21 3.13 -1.82
C ALA A 128 12.75 2.93 -3.24
N GLY A 129 12.80 1.69 -3.74
CA GLY A 129 13.15 1.40 -5.13
C GLY A 129 12.06 1.72 -6.15
N VAL A 130 10.84 2.00 -5.71
CA VAL A 130 9.76 2.45 -6.60
C VAL A 130 10.07 3.89 -7.03
N PRO A 131 10.15 4.18 -8.35
CA PRO A 131 10.59 5.49 -8.84
C PRO A 131 9.75 6.66 -8.35
N GLU A 132 8.45 6.45 -8.14
CA GLU A 132 7.54 7.52 -7.76
C GLU A 132 6.53 7.03 -6.72
N ILE A 133 6.51 7.70 -5.57
CA ILE A 133 5.47 7.53 -4.56
C ILE A 133 4.85 8.91 -4.33
N THR A 134 3.58 9.04 -4.70
CA THR A 134 2.83 10.31 -4.58
C THR A 134 1.85 10.27 -3.42
N LEU A 135 1.45 11.46 -2.96
CA LEU A 135 0.49 11.60 -1.88
C LEU A 135 -0.48 12.74 -2.15
N GLU A 136 -1.76 12.45 -1.98
CA GLU A 136 -2.80 13.44 -1.83
C GLU A 136 -3.40 13.30 -0.43
N ALA A 137 -3.43 14.38 0.34
CA ALA A 137 -3.91 14.37 1.72
C ALA A 137 -4.91 15.48 1.94
N SER A 138 -6.04 15.18 2.58
CA SER A 138 -7.08 16.15 2.87
C SER A 138 -7.80 15.81 4.19
N LEU A 139 -8.34 16.84 4.83
CA LEU A 139 -9.27 16.66 5.95
C LEU A 139 -10.68 16.39 5.44
N LEU A 140 -11.42 15.61 6.21
CA LEU A 140 -12.86 15.40 6.00
C LEU A 140 -13.68 16.54 6.59
#